data_b6ec833ea1ee4da5f97c447450bbfa28
#
_entry.id   b6ec833ea1ee4da5f97c447450bbfa28
#
_cell.length_a   1.000
_cell.length_b   1.000
_cell.length_c   1.000
_cell.angle_alpha   90.00
_cell.angle_beta   90.00
_cell.angle_gamma   90.00
#
_symmetry.space_group_name_H-M   'P 1'
#
loop_
_entity.id
_entity.type
_entity.pdbx_description
1 polymer ?
#
loop_
_entity_poly.entity_id
_entity_poly.type
_entity_poly.pdbx_seq_one_letter_code
_entity_poly.pdbx_strand_id
1 'polypeptide(L)' 'MNERAKTIGLIADMLCKIADEKLLNRIYRFTKYIYIHRDGRNAA' A
#
# COMPACT_ATOMS: atom_id res chain seq x y z
N MET A 1 -17.24 -10.68 8.01
CA MET A 1 -15.90 -10.49 8.00
C MET A 1 -15.45 -9.80 6.76
N ASN A 2 -14.63 -8.88 6.92
CA ASN A 2 -14.27 -8.00 5.85
C ASN A 2 -12.89 -8.37 5.29
N GLU A 3 -12.88 -8.87 4.08
CA GLU A 3 -11.65 -9.26 3.44
C GLU A 3 -10.73 -8.06 3.27
N ARG A 4 -11.31 -6.91 2.98
CA ARG A 4 -10.55 -5.69 2.79
C ARG A 4 -9.80 -5.30 4.06
N ALA A 5 -10.50 -5.33 5.17
CA ALA A 5 -9.89 -4.98 6.44
C ALA A 5 -8.78 -5.96 6.80
N LYS A 6 -8.99 -7.22 6.50
CA LYS A 6 -7.99 -8.23 6.78
C LYS A 6 -6.73 -7.97 5.97
N THR A 7 -6.88 -7.67 4.70
CA THR A 7 -5.74 -7.42 3.84
C THR A 7 -4.97 -6.17 4.29
N ILE A 8 -5.71 -5.12 4.63
CA ILE A 8 -5.08 -3.90 5.10
C ILE A 8 -4.28 -4.19 6.36
N GLY A 9 -4.84 -5.00 7.25
CA GLY A 9 -4.15 -5.35 8.48
C GLY A 9 -2.86 -6.10 8.23
N LEU A 10 -2.88 -7.00 7.26
CA LEU A 10 -1.69 -7.76 6.91
C LEU A 10 -0.60 -6.85 6.33
N ILE A 11 -1.01 -5.91 5.51
CA ILE A 11 -0.07 -4.96 4.92
C ILE A 11 0.53 -4.09 6.01
N ALA A 12 -0.30 -3.58 6.89
CA ALA A 12 0.17 -2.72 7.95
C ALA A 12 1.14 -3.45 8.87
N ASP A 13 0.85 -4.72 9.14
CA ASP A 13 1.72 -5.50 9.99
C ASP A 13 3.11 -5.64 9.38
N MET A 14 3.16 -5.91 8.09
CA MET A 14 4.43 -6.04 7.42
C MET A 14 5.18 -4.72 7.40
N LEU A 15 4.46 -3.63 7.16
CA LEU A 15 5.09 -2.32 7.13
C LEU A 15 5.72 -1.97 8.46
N CYS A 16 5.04 -2.32 9.55
CA CYS A 16 5.57 -2.02 10.87
C CYS A 16 6.85 -2.78 11.18
N LYS A 17 7.07 -3.87 10.49
CA LYS A 17 8.25 -4.68 10.73
C LYS A 17 9.43 -4.33 9.84
N ILE A 18 9.23 -3.45 8.89
CA ILE A 18 10.31 -3.01 8.00
C ILE A 18 10.98 -1.81 8.64
N ALA A 19 12.25 -1.96 8.95
CA ALA A 19 12.99 -0.88 9.60
C ALA A 19 13.71 0.02 8.60
N ASP A 20 13.96 -0.48 7.42
CA ASP A 20 14.71 0.27 6.43
C ASP A 20 13.85 1.37 5.82
N GLU A 21 14.25 2.61 6.04
CA GLU A 21 13.49 3.73 5.57
C GLU A 21 13.45 3.84 4.06
N LYS A 22 14.50 3.41 3.40
CA LYS A 22 14.52 3.44 1.94
C LYS A 22 13.49 2.47 1.37
N LEU A 23 13.36 1.31 2.00
CA LEU A 23 12.36 0.35 1.57
C LEU A 23 10.96 0.87 1.82
N LEU A 24 10.76 1.50 2.96
CA LEU A 24 9.46 2.07 3.28
C LEU A 24 9.10 3.16 2.28
N ASN A 25 10.06 3.97 1.90
CA ASN A 25 9.82 5.02 0.94
C ASN A 25 9.45 4.45 -0.42
N ARG A 26 10.08 3.34 -0.78
CA ARG A 26 9.75 2.66 -2.02
C ARG A 26 8.32 2.14 -1.99
N ILE A 27 7.94 1.56 -0.87
CA ILE A 27 6.58 1.05 -0.70
C ILE A 27 5.58 2.20 -0.77
N TYR A 28 5.92 3.32 -0.17
CA TYR A 28 5.07 4.49 -0.18
C TYR A 28 4.81 4.96 -1.61
N ARG A 29 5.88 5.03 -2.40
CA ARG A 29 5.74 5.47 -3.78
C ARG A 29 4.86 4.51 -4.59
N PHE A 30 5.06 3.23 -4.39
CA PHE A 30 4.29 2.23 -5.10
C PHE A 30 2.83 2.31 -4.70
N THR A 31 2.59 2.44 -3.42
CA THR A 31 1.23 2.53 -2.91
C THR A 31 0.56 3.80 -3.40
N LYS A 32 1.30 4.90 -3.42
CA LYS A 32 0.77 6.16 -3.90
C LYS A 32 0.38 6.06 -5.36
N TYR A 33 1.21 5.39 -6.14
CA TYR A 33 0.91 5.20 -7.54
C TYR A 33 -0.39 4.44 -7.70
N ILE A 34 -0.53 3.35 -6.97
CA ILE A 34 -1.75 2.55 -7.03
C ILE A 34 -2.95 3.38 -6.59
N TYR A 35 -2.78 4.15 -5.54
CA TYR A 35 -3.86 4.97 -5.02
C TYR A 35 -4.34 5.98 -6.05
N ILE A 36 -3.40 6.63 -6.72
CA ILE A 36 -3.75 7.63 -7.72
C ILE A 36 -4.45 7.01 -8.92
N HIS A 37 -4.01 5.82 -9.30
CA HIS A 37 -4.55 5.16 -10.48
C HIS A 37 -5.53 4.04 -10.14
N ARG A 38 -6.05 4.04 -8.92
CA ARG A 38 -6.81 2.89 -8.45
C ARG A 38 -8.07 2.59 -9.24
N ASP A 39 -8.62 3.61 -9.84
CA ASP A 39 -9.85 3.40 -10.59
C ASP A 39 -9.60 2.94 -12.00
N GLY A 40 -8.37 3.05 -12.41
CA GLY A 40 -8.07 2.73 -13.79
C GLY A 40 -8.55 3.79 -14.74
N ARG A 41 -9.57 4.51 -14.34
CA ARG A 41 -10.08 5.55 -15.21
C ARG A 41 -9.28 6.78 -15.17
N ASN A 42 -8.68 7.03 -14.07
CA ASN A 42 -7.92 8.21 -14.02
C ASN A 42 -6.81 8.15 -14.99
N ALA A 43 -6.56 7.04 -15.52
CA ALA A 43 -5.60 6.98 -16.59
C ALA A 43 -6.14 7.72 -17.76
N ALA A 44 -7.41 7.79 -17.82
CA ALA A 44 -8.00 8.46 -18.96
C ALA A 44 -7.86 9.95 -18.81
#